data_8d3f1851539aefaa48d0d84a4f21b4b0
#
_entry.id   8d3f1851539aefaa48d0d84a4f21b4b0
#
_cell.length_a   1.000
_cell.length_b   1.000
_cell.length_c   1.000
_cell.angle_alpha   90.00
_cell.angle_beta   90.00
_cell.angle_gamma   90.00
#
_symmetry.space_group_name_H-M   'P 1'
#
loop_
_entity.id
_entity.type
_entity.pdbx_description
1 polymer ?
#
loop_
_entity_poly.entity_id
_entity_poly.type
_entity_poly.pdbx_seq_one_letter_code
_entity_poly.pdbx_strand_id
1 'polypeptide(L)'
;HQYVQALSNVLDEPTLFYQDESSASLAVKILVQNQRFMLARLFVANAPKEWQTDLVKMIQTGEQAAQTKYHQTIQQRLKTFYHLGDGSLMEQRQRLEEAYALPLESFILGTRFVLRDPFVHYLIKADIIESLRKLKVDTQLDYLWIDNQEYQVNPAKLPAQNDVSAVKAVRQIIKDQ
;
A
#
# COMPACT_ATOMS: atom_id res chain seq x y z
N HIS A 1 15.43 -19.81 0.12
CA HIS A 1 14.41 -20.51 -0.69
C HIS A 1 13.07 -20.67 0.04
N GLN A 2 13.05 -21.08 1.33
CA GLN A 2 11.81 -21.31 2.08
C GLN A 2 10.92 -20.04 2.20
N TYR A 3 11.48 -18.88 2.45
CA TYR A 3 10.71 -17.62 2.59
C TYR A 3 10.10 -17.12 1.27
N VAL A 4 10.71 -17.42 0.12
CA VAL A 4 10.15 -17.04 -1.19
C VAL A 4 8.92 -17.87 -1.52
N GLN A 5 8.95 -19.16 -1.24
CA GLN A 5 7.81 -20.06 -1.45
C GLN A 5 6.68 -19.76 -0.46
N ALA A 6 7.01 -19.43 0.80
CA ALA A 6 6.04 -19.01 1.80
C ALA A 6 5.36 -17.66 1.44
N LEU A 7 6.06 -16.77 0.73
CA LEU A 7 5.50 -15.50 0.29
C LEU A 7 4.30 -15.69 -0.64
N SER A 8 4.37 -16.63 -1.61
CA SER A 8 3.25 -16.93 -2.50
C SER A 8 2.00 -17.31 -1.71
N ASN A 9 2.12 -18.20 -0.72
CA ASN A 9 0.99 -18.60 0.12
C ASN A 9 0.34 -17.41 0.86
N VAL A 10 1.15 -16.48 1.39
CA VAL A 10 0.62 -15.28 2.07
C VAL A 10 -0.09 -14.34 1.10
N LEU A 11 0.40 -14.22 -0.14
CA LEU A 11 -0.18 -13.33 -1.15
C LEU A 11 -1.43 -13.92 -1.78
N ASP A 12 -1.45 -15.24 -2.01
CA ASP A 12 -2.56 -15.92 -2.68
C ASP A 12 -3.76 -16.12 -1.74
N GLU A 13 -3.51 -16.45 -0.47
CA GLU A 13 -4.56 -16.74 0.52
C GLU A 13 -4.32 -16.03 1.87
N PRO A 14 -4.30 -14.69 1.92
CA PRO A 14 -4.01 -13.94 3.15
C PRO A 14 -5.00 -14.22 4.29
N THR A 15 -6.22 -14.62 3.96
CA THR A 15 -7.28 -14.91 4.94
C THR A 15 -6.96 -16.08 5.86
N LEU A 16 -6.16 -17.04 5.40
CA LEU A 16 -5.72 -18.19 6.21
C LEU A 16 -4.85 -17.76 7.41
N PHE A 17 -4.20 -16.60 7.29
CA PHE A 17 -3.31 -16.07 8.32
C PHE A 17 -4.01 -15.17 9.36
N TYR A 18 -5.34 -14.98 9.26
CA TYR A 18 -6.13 -14.25 10.26
C TYR A 18 -6.86 -15.15 11.25
N GLN A 19 -6.53 -16.47 11.29
CA GLN A 19 -7.17 -17.40 12.20
C GLN A 19 -6.73 -17.20 13.66
N ASP A 20 -5.47 -16.85 13.86
CA ASP A 20 -4.85 -16.57 15.15
C ASP A 20 -3.67 -15.60 15.01
N GLU A 21 -3.26 -15.00 16.14
CA GLU A 21 -2.18 -14.01 16.16
C GLU A 21 -0.82 -14.59 15.76
N SER A 22 -0.57 -15.87 16.06
CA SER A 22 0.68 -16.55 15.70
C SER A 22 0.80 -16.69 14.18
N SER A 23 -0.28 -17.09 13.51
CA SER A 23 -0.36 -17.17 12.05
C SER A 23 -0.18 -15.79 11.40
N ALA A 24 -0.82 -14.76 11.95
CA ALA A 24 -0.65 -13.38 11.48
C ALA A 24 0.79 -12.89 11.66
N SER A 25 1.42 -13.18 12.81
CA SER A 25 2.83 -12.90 13.06
C SER A 25 3.76 -13.59 12.07
N LEU A 26 3.47 -14.84 11.73
CA LEU A 26 4.23 -15.59 10.73
C LEU A 26 4.12 -14.93 9.35
N ALA A 27 2.92 -14.54 8.92
CA ALA A 27 2.71 -13.83 7.66
C ALA A 27 3.50 -12.51 7.61
N VAL A 28 3.45 -11.72 8.69
CA VAL A 28 4.23 -10.47 8.78
C VAL A 28 5.73 -10.75 8.70
N LYS A 29 6.24 -11.77 9.40
CA LYS A 29 7.66 -12.17 9.29
C LYS A 29 8.05 -12.52 7.87
N ILE A 30 7.22 -13.30 7.16
CA ILE A 30 7.46 -13.69 5.77
C ILE A 30 7.52 -12.45 4.87
N LEU A 31 6.55 -11.52 5.00
CA LEU A 31 6.50 -10.29 4.21
C LEU A 31 7.71 -9.39 4.48
N VAL A 32 8.08 -9.18 5.75
CA VAL A 32 9.23 -8.37 6.16
C VAL A 32 10.55 -8.98 5.68
N GLN A 33 10.75 -10.29 5.81
CA GLN A 33 11.96 -10.96 5.33
C GLN A 33 12.11 -10.87 3.80
N ASN A 34 11.01 -10.81 3.08
CA ASN A 34 10.99 -10.58 1.63
C ASN A 34 10.97 -9.09 1.25
N GLN A 35 11.17 -8.18 2.20
CA GLN A 35 11.14 -6.72 2.00
C GLN A 35 9.83 -6.22 1.36
N ARG A 36 8.68 -6.80 1.70
CA ARG A 36 7.35 -6.39 1.23
C ARG A 36 6.66 -5.53 2.28
N PHE A 37 7.28 -4.38 2.63
CA PHE A 37 6.87 -3.59 3.80
C PHE A 37 5.47 -2.99 3.67
N MET A 38 5.12 -2.38 2.53
CA MET A 38 3.79 -1.84 2.33
C MET A 38 2.72 -2.95 2.33
N LEU A 39 3.02 -4.12 1.73
CA LEU A 39 2.10 -5.27 1.77
C LEU A 39 1.93 -5.80 3.20
N ALA A 40 3.00 -5.85 4.00
CA ALA A 40 2.92 -6.22 5.41
C ALA A 40 2.00 -5.26 6.19
N ARG A 41 2.12 -3.96 5.96
CA ARG A 41 1.26 -2.95 6.59
C ARG A 41 -0.20 -3.06 6.15
N LEU A 42 -0.46 -3.28 4.86
CA LEU A 42 -1.81 -3.51 4.33
C LEU A 42 -2.42 -4.81 4.88
N PHE A 43 -1.62 -5.87 5.03
CA PHE A 43 -2.04 -7.10 5.70
C PHE A 43 -2.47 -6.80 7.15
N VAL A 44 -1.63 -6.11 7.93
CA VAL A 44 -1.94 -5.76 9.32
C VAL A 44 -3.16 -4.83 9.44
N ALA A 45 -3.39 -3.93 8.49
CA ALA A 45 -4.57 -3.06 8.48
C ALA A 45 -5.90 -3.82 8.41
N ASN A 46 -5.90 -5.06 7.90
CA ASN A 46 -7.07 -5.95 7.86
C ASN A 46 -7.11 -6.95 9.04
N ALA A 47 -6.07 -7.03 9.85
CA ALA A 47 -6.03 -7.90 11.02
C ALA A 47 -6.93 -7.36 12.16
N PRO A 48 -7.35 -8.22 13.13
CA PRO A 48 -8.00 -7.80 14.35
C PRO A 48 -7.24 -6.66 15.05
N LYS A 49 -7.98 -5.69 15.59
CA LYS A 49 -7.38 -4.46 16.16
C LYS A 49 -6.41 -4.74 17.31
N GLU A 50 -6.70 -5.76 18.09
CA GLU A 50 -5.90 -6.20 19.23
C GLU A 50 -4.48 -6.65 18.85
N TRP A 51 -4.30 -7.17 17.64
CA TRP A 51 -2.99 -7.65 17.14
C TRP A 51 -2.20 -6.56 16.41
N GLN A 52 -2.87 -5.52 15.93
CA GLN A 52 -2.27 -4.53 15.02
C GLN A 52 -1.05 -3.84 15.63
N THR A 53 -1.11 -3.50 16.92
CA THR A 53 -0.02 -2.74 17.57
C THR A 53 1.30 -3.50 17.56
N ASP A 54 1.29 -4.78 17.90
CA ASP A 54 2.52 -5.57 17.99
C ASP A 54 3.01 -5.99 16.60
N LEU A 55 2.10 -6.30 15.69
CA LEU A 55 2.44 -6.58 14.30
C LEU A 55 3.06 -5.36 13.60
N VAL A 56 2.55 -4.15 13.86
CA VAL A 56 3.14 -2.89 13.32
C VAL A 56 4.54 -2.67 13.88
N LYS A 57 4.80 -2.93 15.16
CA LYS A 57 6.15 -2.83 15.74
C LYS A 57 7.14 -3.77 15.04
N MET A 58 6.70 -5.00 14.73
CA MET A 58 7.53 -5.95 13.97
C MET A 58 7.92 -5.41 12.59
N ILE A 59 6.97 -4.79 11.89
CA ILE A 59 7.23 -4.19 10.57
C ILE A 59 8.20 -3.02 10.73
N GLN A 60 7.98 -2.11 11.69
CA GLN A 60 8.85 -0.96 11.94
C GLN A 60 10.29 -1.38 12.23
N THR A 61 10.49 -2.41 13.05
CA THR A 61 11.82 -2.98 13.32
C THR A 61 12.48 -3.51 12.02
N GLY A 62 11.70 -4.20 11.19
CA GLY A 62 12.16 -4.69 9.89
C GLY A 62 12.52 -3.56 8.92
N GLU A 63 11.70 -2.50 8.86
CA GLU A 63 11.95 -1.31 8.03
C GLU A 63 13.24 -0.60 8.46
N GLN A 64 13.47 -0.40 9.78
CA GLN A 64 14.69 0.21 10.31
C GLN A 64 15.94 -0.62 9.98
N ALA A 65 15.86 -1.93 10.18
CA ALA A 65 16.95 -2.83 9.80
C ALA A 65 17.25 -2.81 8.29
N ALA A 66 16.20 -2.73 7.47
CA ALA A 66 16.34 -2.64 6.01
C ALA A 66 16.94 -1.29 5.57
N GLN A 67 16.56 -0.18 6.20
CA GLN A 67 17.14 1.14 5.93
C GLN A 67 18.65 1.14 6.12
N THR A 68 19.14 0.44 7.16
CA THR A 68 20.58 0.33 7.41
C THR A 68 21.25 -0.64 6.44
N LYS A 69 20.67 -1.83 6.25
CA LYS A 69 21.32 -2.93 5.50
C LYS A 69 21.16 -2.80 3.99
N TYR A 70 20.04 -2.28 3.50
CA TYR A 70 19.66 -2.26 2.09
C TYR A 70 19.41 -0.84 1.57
N HIS A 71 20.08 0.15 2.15
CA HIS A 71 19.90 1.56 1.79
C HIS A 71 19.95 1.82 0.28
N GLN A 72 20.96 1.30 -0.42
CA GLN A 72 21.10 1.48 -1.87
C GLN A 72 19.92 0.87 -2.65
N THR A 73 19.45 -0.31 -2.26
CA THR A 73 18.31 -0.97 -2.88
C THR A 73 17.01 -0.16 -2.68
N ILE A 74 16.81 0.39 -1.48
CA ILE A 74 15.67 1.24 -1.17
C ILE A 74 15.72 2.52 -2.00
N GLN A 75 16.88 3.17 -2.10
CA GLN A 75 17.06 4.36 -2.94
C GLN A 75 16.81 4.08 -4.42
N GLN A 76 17.26 2.95 -4.94
CA GLN A 76 17.01 2.55 -6.33
C GLN A 76 15.51 2.30 -6.57
N ARG A 77 14.81 1.60 -5.67
CA ARG A 77 13.36 1.40 -5.75
C ARG A 77 12.60 2.72 -5.69
N LEU A 78 13.00 3.63 -4.80
CA LEU A 78 12.40 4.96 -4.70
C LEU A 78 12.59 5.75 -5.99
N LYS A 79 13.77 5.69 -6.59
CA LYS A 79 14.04 6.30 -7.90
C LYS A 79 13.13 5.72 -8.99
N THR A 80 12.98 4.38 -9.06
CA THR A 80 12.06 3.73 -9.99
C THR A 80 10.62 4.19 -9.75
N PHE A 81 10.22 4.36 -8.49
CA PHE A 81 8.90 4.85 -8.13
C PHE A 81 8.65 6.30 -8.61
N TYR A 82 9.65 7.19 -8.51
CA TYR A 82 9.54 8.55 -9.07
C TYR A 82 9.27 8.57 -10.58
N HIS A 83 9.76 7.56 -11.30
CA HIS A 83 9.55 7.38 -12.75
C HIS A 83 8.37 6.48 -13.09
N LEU A 84 7.38 6.39 -12.20
CA LEU A 84 6.23 5.51 -12.39
C LEU A 84 5.45 5.87 -13.65
N GLY A 85 5.34 7.17 -13.99
CA GLY A 85 4.63 7.67 -15.16
C GLY A 85 5.29 7.35 -16.52
N ASP A 86 6.55 6.91 -16.55
CA ASP A 86 7.34 6.72 -17.77
C ASP A 86 6.98 5.42 -18.52
N GLY A 87 5.71 5.07 -18.61
CA GLY A 87 5.34 3.84 -19.30
C GLY A 87 3.84 3.63 -19.47
N SER A 88 3.50 2.53 -20.13
CA SER A 88 2.11 2.08 -20.28
C SER A 88 1.45 1.80 -18.91
N LEU A 89 0.12 1.73 -18.88
CA LEU A 89 -0.62 1.38 -17.65
C LEU A 89 -0.14 0.06 -17.03
N MET A 90 0.22 -0.92 -17.86
CA MET A 90 0.74 -2.20 -17.38
C MET A 90 2.08 -2.03 -16.67
N GLU A 91 2.99 -1.27 -17.26
CA GLU A 91 4.30 -0.97 -16.66
C GLU A 91 4.17 -0.12 -15.40
N GLN A 92 3.24 0.84 -15.37
CA GLN A 92 2.93 1.60 -14.16
C GLN A 92 2.43 0.70 -13.02
N ARG A 93 1.56 -0.28 -13.31
CA ARG A 93 1.12 -1.27 -12.32
C ARG A 93 2.29 -2.10 -11.79
N GLN A 94 3.14 -2.62 -12.68
CA GLN A 94 4.31 -3.38 -12.28
C GLN A 94 5.24 -2.56 -11.38
N ARG A 95 5.52 -1.31 -11.71
CA ARG A 95 6.34 -0.40 -10.90
C ARG A 95 5.70 -0.08 -9.55
N LEU A 96 4.37 0.05 -9.49
CA LEU A 96 3.66 0.21 -8.21
C LEU A 96 3.80 -1.04 -7.34
N GLU A 97 3.68 -2.24 -7.91
CA GLU A 97 3.94 -3.51 -7.21
C GLU A 97 5.36 -3.56 -6.62
N GLU A 98 6.36 -3.09 -7.37
CA GLU A 98 7.74 -2.98 -6.90
C GLU A 98 7.87 -1.93 -5.79
N ALA A 99 7.13 -0.81 -5.87
CA ALA A 99 7.13 0.24 -4.86
C ALA A 99 6.52 -0.24 -3.52
N TYR A 100 5.65 -1.24 -3.52
CA TYR A 100 5.14 -1.85 -2.29
C TYR A 100 6.21 -2.63 -1.48
N ALA A 101 7.41 -2.77 -2.02
CA ALA A 101 8.59 -3.21 -1.28
C ALA A 101 9.28 -2.08 -0.48
N LEU A 102 8.88 -0.82 -0.64
CA LEU A 102 9.44 0.31 0.09
C LEU A 102 8.95 0.33 1.55
N PRO A 103 9.78 0.80 2.49
CA PRO A 103 9.33 1.25 3.80
C PRO A 103 8.28 2.36 3.67
N LEU A 104 7.37 2.48 4.64
CA LEU A 104 6.24 3.41 4.59
C LEU A 104 6.68 4.87 4.34
N GLU A 105 7.69 5.35 5.04
CA GLU A 105 8.19 6.72 4.87
C GLU A 105 8.71 6.99 3.45
N SER A 106 9.46 6.03 2.90
CA SER A 106 9.96 6.11 1.52
C SER A 106 8.82 6.05 0.51
N PHE A 107 7.80 5.23 0.76
CA PHE A 107 6.61 5.17 -0.08
C PHE A 107 5.84 6.49 -0.07
N ILE A 108 5.60 7.08 1.11
CA ILE A 108 4.93 8.39 1.24
C ILE A 108 5.75 9.48 0.53
N LEU A 109 7.08 9.46 0.67
CA LEU A 109 7.95 10.41 -0.03
C LEU A 109 7.78 10.31 -1.54
N GLY A 110 7.84 9.09 -2.11
CA GLY A 110 7.62 8.86 -3.54
C GLY A 110 6.23 9.28 -4.01
N THR A 111 5.21 9.01 -3.22
CA THR A 111 3.81 9.35 -3.51
C THR A 111 3.61 10.84 -3.76
N ARG A 112 4.30 11.72 -3.04
CA ARG A 112 4.20 13.19 -3.23
C ARG A 112 4.57 13.63 -4.64
N PHE A 113 5.46 12.91 -5.32
CA PHE A 113 5.84 13.19 -6.70
C PHE A 113 4.89 12.48 -7.68
N VAL A 114 4.64 11.22 -7.46
CA VAL A 114 3.84 10.35 -8.34
C VAL A 114 2.40 10.86 -8.50
N LEU A 115 1.78 11.34 -7.43
CA LEU A 115 0.40 11.85 -7.49
C LEU A 115 0.27 13.14 -8.32
N ARG A 116 1.34 13.92 -8.44
CA ARG A 116 1.37 15.18 -9.23
C ARG A 116 1.84 14.97 -10.66
N ASP A 117 2.38 13.81 -10.98
CA ASP A 117 2.85 13.50 -12.33
C ASP A 117 1.66 13.35 -13.29
N PRO A 118 1.56 14.15 -14.38
CA PRO A 118 0.47 14.08 -15.35
C PRO A 118 0.44 12.78 -16.16
N PHE A 119 1.56 12.07 -16.25
CA PHE A 119 1.68 10.82 -17.00
C PHE A 119 1.27 9.59 -16.19
N VAL A 120 1.14 9.71 -14.88
CA VAL A 120 0.62 8.63 -14.04
C VAL A 120 -0.88 8.50 -14.23
N HIS A 121 -1.30 7.31 -14.61
CA HIS A 121 -2.70 7.01 -14.86
C HIS A 121 -3.56 7.18 -13.59
N TYR A 122 -4.76 7.73 -13.73
CA TYR A 122 -5.63 8.05 -12.59
C TYR A 122 -6.01 6.83 -11.73
N LEU A 123 -6.13 5.63 -12.33
CA LEU A 123 -6.36 4.39 -11.57
C LEU A 123 -5.19 4.07 -10.64
N ILE A 124 -3.95 4.30 -11.09
CA ILE A 124 -2.75 4.11 -10.26
C ILE A 124 -2.73 5.11 -9.10
N LYS A 125 -3.09 6.38 -9.36
CA LYS A 125 -3.22 7.39 -8.30
C LYS A 125 -4.29 7.00 -7.28
N ALA A 126 -5.43 6.49 -7.74
CA ALA A 126 -6.50 6.02 -6.87
C ALA A 126 -6.04 4.82 -6.01
N ASP A 127 -5.32 3.85 -6.56
CA ASP A 127 -4.78 2.70 -5.83
C ASP A 127 -3.78 3.13 -4.74
N ILE A 128 -2.93 4.11 -5.05
CA ILE A 128 -1.98 4.68 -4.07
C ILE A 128 -2.74 5.36 -2.92
N ILE A 129 -3.71 6.23 -3.24
CA ILE A 129 -4.50 6.96 -2.23
C ILE A 129 -5.31 5.97 -1.37
N GLU A 130 -5.90 4.94 -1.97
CA GLU A 130 -6.64 3.89 -1.25
C GLU A 130 -5.74 3.08 -0.32
N SER A 131 -4.52 2.74 -0.75
CA SER A 131 -3.54 2.07 0.10
C SER A 131 -3.19 2.91 1.32
N LEU A 132 -2.91 4.22 1.13
CA LEU A 132 -2.62 5.15 2.22
C LEU A 132 -3.84 5.39 3.13
N ARG A 133 -5.05 5.39 2.58
CA ARG A 133 -6.30 5.45 3.35
C ARG A 133 -6.45 4.24 4.28
N LYS A 134 -6.23 3.03 3.77
CA LYS A 134 -6.27 1.79 4.58
C LYS A 134 -5.27 1.83 5.73
N LEU A 135 -4.10 2.42 5.49
CA LEU A 135 -3.06 2.61 6.51
C LEU A 135 -3.32 3.81 7.42
N LYS A 136 -4.39 4.58 7.20
CA LYS A 136 -4.74 5.80 7.94
C LYS A 136 -3.59 6.82 7.99
N VAL A 137 -2.90 6.99 6.88
CA VAL A 137 -1.79 7.95 6.79
C VAL A 137 -2.34 9.37 6.92
N ASP A 138 -2.02 10.03 8.03
CA ASP A 138 -2.44 11.41 8.33
C ASP A 138 -1.40 12.39 7.78
N THR A 139 -1.45 12.61 6.48
CA THR A 139 -0.55 13.51 5.76
C THR A 139 -1.33 14.16 4.62
N GLN A 140 -1.18 15.50 4.48
CA GLN A 140 -1.74 16.22 3.34
C GLN A 140 -0.91 15.92 2.08
N LEU A 141 -1.59 15.48 1.02
CA LEU A 141 -0.99 15.16 -0.28
C LEU A 141 -1.68 15.97 -1.38
N ASP A 142 -0.87 16.54 -2.26
CA ASP A 142 -1.35 17.16 -3.49
C ASP A 142 -1.40 16.13 -4.61
N TYR A 143 -2.44 16.16 -5.43
CA TYR A 143 -2.54 15.28 -6.59
C TYR A 143 -3.18 15.98 -7.79
N LEU A 144 -2.69 15.66 -8.98
CA LEU A 144 -3.25 16.09 -10.25
C LEU A 144 -4.26 15.06 -10.73
N TRP A 145 -5.51 15.51 -11.00
CA TRP A 145 -6.56 14.62 -11.45
C TRP A 145 -6.75 14.64 -12.97
N ILE A 146 -7.71 13.87 -13.49
CA ILE A 146 -7.99 13.70 -14.94
C ILE A 146 -8.46 14.99 -15.63
N ASP A 147 -8.95 15.95 -14.88
CA ASP A 147 -9.37 17.27 -15.35
C ASP A 147 -8.22 18.29 -15.40
N ASN A 148 -6.99 17.84 -15.17
CA ASN A 148 -5.78 18.65 -15.06
C ASN A 148 -5.84 19.72 -13.95
N GLN A 149 -6.67 19.50 -12.90
CA GLN A 149 -6.70 20.33 -11.72
C GLN A 149 -5.92 19.70 -10.57
N GLU A 150 -5.24 20.54 -9.79
CA GLU A 150 -4.59 20.11 -8.54
C GLU A 150 -5.61 20.10 -7.40
N TYR A 151 -5.61 19.02 -6.66
CA TYR A 151 -6.44 18.78 -5.48
C TYR A 151 -5.58 18.38 -4.30
N GLN A 152 -6.16 18.49 -3.11
CA GLN A 152 -5.53 18.05 -1.88
C GLN A 152 -6.35 16.94 -1.24
N VAL A 153 -5.66 15.95 -0.68
CA VAL A 153 -6.28 14.85 0.05
C VAL A 153 -5.49 14.53 1.30
N ASN A 154 -6.21 14.23 2.38
CA ASN A 154 -5.65 13.58 3.55
C ASN A 154 -6.22 12.15 3.61
N PRO A 155 -5.42 11.12 3.33
CA PRO A 155 -5.92 9.75 3.24
C PRO A 155 -6.62 9.26 4.51
N ALA A 156 -6.14 9.65 5.70
CA ALA A 156 -6.74 9.26 6.98
C ALA A 156 -8.18 9.79 7.16
N LYS A 157 -8.52 10.88 6.47
CA LYS A 157 -9.85 11.54 6.56
C LYS A 157 -10.83 11.08 5.50
N LEU A 158 -10.40 10.25 4.54
CA LEU A 158 -11.27 9.71 3.52
C LEU A 158 -12.20 8.63 4.11
N PRO A 159 -13.50 8.64 3.72
CA PRO A 159 -14.41 7.56 4.07
C PRO A 159 -13.96 6.23 3.44
N ALA A 160 -14.36 5.11 4.04
CA ALA A 160 -14.16 3.82 3.39
C ALA A 160 -14.93 3.81 2.05
N GLN A 161 -14.39 3.11 1.06
CA GLN A 161 -14.99 3.05 -0.30
C GLN A 161 -16.47 2.64 -0.25
N ASN A 162 -16.82 1.73 0.67
CA ASN A 162 -18.19 1.28 0.88
C ASN A 162 -19.10 2.35 1.53
N ASP A 163 -18.54 3.37 2.14
CA ASP A 163 -19.24 4.45 2.83
C ASP A 163 -19.46 5.68 1.95
N VAL A 164 -18.89 5.70 0.75
CA VAL A 164 -19.13 6.76 -0.23
C VAL A 164 -20.59 6.71 -0.67
N SER A 165 -21.27 7.85 -0.60
CA SER A 165 -22.72 7.97 -0.90
C SER A 165 -23.10 7.42 -2.28
N ALA A 166 -22.26 7.66 -3.31
CA ALA A 166 -22.47 7.12 -4.66
C ALA A 166 -22.44 5.59 -4.70
N VAL A 167 -21.52 4.95 -3.96
CA VAL A 167 -21.44 3.48 -3.88
C VAL A 167 -22.63 2.90 -3.14
N LYS A 168 -23.08 3.57 -2.07
CA LYS A 168 -24.30 3.17 -1.33
C LYS A 168 -25.53 3.25 -2.21
N ALA A 169 -25.68 4.31 -3.01
CA ALA A 169 -26.80 4.47 -3.94
C ALA A 169 -26.84 3.37 -5.00
N VAL A 170 -25.71 3.06 -5.64
CA VAL A 170 -25.61 1.98 -6.64
C VAL A 170 -25.96 0.62 -6.02
N ARG A 171 -25.47 0.32 -4.81
CA ARG A 171 -25.78 -0.93 -4.11
C ARG A 171 -27.25 -1.05 -3.76
N GLN A 172 -27.91 0.06 -3.40
CA GLN A 172 -29.36 0.05 -3.13
C GLN A 172 -30.14 -0.30 -4.39
N ILE A 173 -29.81 0.33 -5.54
CA ILE A 173 -30.44 0.04 -6.83
C ILE A 173 -30.32 -1.45 -7.20
N ILE A 174 -29.16 -2.06 -6.97
CA ILE A 174 -28.93 -3.49 -7.27
C ILE A 174 -29.73 -4.42 -6.35
N LYS A 175 -29.99 -4.02 -5.09
CA LYS A 175 -30.77 -4.83 -4.14
C LYS A 175 -32.29 -4.78 -4.38
N ASP A 176 -32.77 -3.71 -5.02
CA ASP A 176 -34.17 -3.45 -5.27
C ASP A 176 -34.64 -4.06 -6.62
N GLN A 177 -33.74 -4.77 -7.35
CA GLN A 177 -34.04 -5.56 -8.56
C GLN A 177 -34.15 -7.05 -8.23
#